data_4964f3645943891e6191c4cd613b31b8
#
_entry.id   4964f3645943891e6191c4cd613b31b8
#
_cell.length_a   1.000
_cell.length_b   1.000
_cell.length_c   1.000
_cell.angle_alpha   90.00
_cell.angle_beta   90.00
_cell.angle_gamma   90.00
#
_symmetry.space_group_name_H-M   'P 1'
#
loop_
_entity.id
_entity.type
_entity.pdbx_description
1 polymer ?
#
loop_
_entity_poly.entity_id
_entity_poly.type
_entity_poly.pdbx_seq_one_letter_code
_entity_poly.pdbx_strand_id
1 'polypeptide(L)' 'MVTRREEEEHLLKRSRNFLETAEYQINKGFHDLAAFSLEQALQLF' A
#
# COMPACT_ATOMS: atom_id res chain seq x y z
N MET A 1 7.91 3.59 32.35
CA MET A 1 8.41 2.29 31.87
C MET A 1 7.32 1.62 31.01
N VAL A 2 7.68 1.28 29.78
CA VAL A 2 6.72 0.63 28.87
C VAL A 2 6.65 -0.86 29.21
N THR A 3 5.45 -1.39 29.36
CA THR A 3 5.27 -2.80 29.63
C THR A 3 5.46 -3.61 28.35
N ARG A 4 5.77 -4.91 28.49
CA ARG A 4 5.92 -5.81 27.35
C ARG A 4 4.66 -5.84 26.48
N ARG A 5 3.48 -5.81 27.13
CA ARG A 5 2.20 -5.80 26.44
C ARG A 5 2.04 -4.52 25.58
N GLU A 6 2.43 -3.38 26.13
CA GLU A 6 2.39 -2.11 25.41
C GLU A 6 3.34 -2.11 24.22
N GLU A 7 4.52 -2.71 24.38
CA GLU A 7 5.47 -2.85 23.28
C GLU A 7 4.89 -3.72 22.17
N GLU A 8 4.25 -4.83 22.51
CA GLU A 8 3.62 -5.72 21.55
C GLU A 8 2.50 -5.02 20.80
N GLU A 9 1.65 -4.28 21.51
CA GLU A 9 0.56 -3.52 20.90
C GLU A 9 1.09 -2.46 19.94
N HIS A 10 2.18 -1.79 20.33
CA HIS A 10 2.80 -0.76 19.52
C HIS A 10 3.38 -1.35 18.24
N LEU A 11 4.05 -2.48 18.34
CA LEU A 11 4.61 -3.18 17.19
C LEU A 11 3.53 -3.67 16.24
N LEU A 12 2.42 -4.19 16.78
CA LEU A 12 1.30 -4.63 15.96
C LEU A 12 0.67 -3.47 15.21
N LYS A 13 0.52 -2.34 15.88
CA LYS A 13 -0.03 -1.14 15.27
C LYS A 13 0.86 -0.64 14.13
N ARG A 14 2.16 -0.61 14.35
CA ARG A 14 3.13 -0.19 13.33
C ARG A 14 3.11 -1.15 12.15
N SER A 15 3.06 -2.45 12.40
CA SER A 15 3.00 -3.46 11.34
C SER A 15 1.74 -3.30 10.50
N ARG A 16 0.61 -3.05 11.14
CA ARG A 16 -0.66 -2.83 10.44
C ARG A 16 -0.59 -1.60 9.56
N ASN A 17 -0.07 -0.49 10.10
CA ASN A 17 0.06 0.75 9.34
C ASN A 17 0.97 0.56 8.14
N PHE A 18 2.06 -0.19 8.30
CA PHE A 18 2.97 -0.49 7.21
C PHE A 18 2.28 -1.29 6.11
N LEU A 19 1.52 -2.31 6.50
CA LEU A 19 0.80 -3.14 5.54
C LEU A 19 -0.28 -2.35 4.79
N GLU A 20 -1.02 -1.51 5.49
CA GLU A 20 -2.05 -0.67 4.87
C GLU A 20 -1.43 0.30 3.87
N THR A 21 -0.32 0.91 4.23
CA THR A 21 0.41 1.83 3.34
C THR A 21 0.93 1.09 2.11
N ALA A 22 1.51 -0.09 2.31
CA ALA A 22 2.03 -0.90 1.21
C ALA A 22 0.90 -1.32 0.27
N GLU A 23 -0.23 -1.75 0.81
CA GLU A 23 -1.40 -2.13 0.02
C GLU A 23 -1.92 -0.96 -0.80
N TYR A 24 -2.01 0.22 -0.19
CA TYR A 24 -2.43 1.43 -0.90
C TYR A 24 -1.49 1.76 -2.06
N GLN A 25 -0.18 1.67 -1.84
CA GLN A 25 0.81 1.98 -2.87
C GLN A 25 0.76 0.96 -4.01
N ILE A 26 0.57 -0.30 -3.69
CA ILE A 26 0.45 -1.36 -4.70
C ILE A 26 -0.79 -1.12 -5.56
N ASN A 27 -1.93 -0.84 -4.94
CA ASN A 27 -3.17 -0.58 -5.66
C ASN A 27 -3.07 0.66 -6.53
N LYS A 28 -2.46 1.72 -6.01
CA LYS A 28 -2.27 2.95 -6.78
C LYS A 28 -1.37 2.71 -7.98
N GLY A 29 -0.25 2.01 -7.79
CA GLY A 29 0.66 1.67 -8.87
C GLY A 29 -0.01 0.82 -9.93
N PHE A 30 -0.85 -0.12 -9.53
CA PHE A 30 -1.61 -0.97 -10.45
C PHE A 30 -2.60 -0.15 -11.27
N HIS A 31 -3.30 0.77 -10.64
CA HIS A 31 -4.24 1.66 -11.33
C HIS A 31 -3.54 2.57 -12.33
N ASP A 32 -2.40 3.13 -11.93
CA ASP A 32 -1.62 3.98 -12.81
C ASP A 32 -1.13 3.21 -14.03
N LEU A 33 -0.66 1.99 -13.84
CA LEU A 33 -0.19 1.14 -14.93
C LEU A 33 -1.35 0.75 -15.86
N ALA A 34 -2.49 0.41 -15.30
CA ALA A 34 -3.67 0.05 -16.09
C ALA A 34 -4.15 1.23 -16.94
N ALA A 35 -4.20 2.42 -16.35
CA ALA A 35 -4.59 3.64 -17.07
C ALA A 35 -3.61 3.94 -18.18
N PHE A 36 -2.31 3.82 -17.91
CA PHE A 36 -1.26 4.05 -18.91
C PHE A 36 -1.37 3.06 -20.06
N SER A 37 -1.58 1.80 -19.77
CA SER A 37 -1.73 0.75 -20.77
C SER A 37 -2.96 0.98 -21.65
N LEU A 38 -4.07 1.37 -21.04
CA LEU A 38 -5.29 1.68 -21.78
C LEU A 38 -5.09 2.87 -22.71
N GLU A 39 -4.44 3.92 -22.21
CA GLU A 39 -4.13 5.10 -23.00
C GLU A 39 -3.27 4.75 -24.22
N GLN A 40 -2.25 3.93 -24.03
CA GLN A 40 -1.41 3.47 -25.13
C GLN A 40 -2.19 2.65 -26.14
N ALA A 41 -3.06 1.79 -25.69
CA ALA A 41 -3.90 0.98 -26.58
C ALA A 41 -4.79 1.87 -27.45
N LEU A 42 -5.35 2.92 -26.87
CA LEU A 42 -6.18 3.87 -27.61
C LEU A 42 -5.38 4.68 -28.64
N GLN A 43 -4.13 4.96 -28.33
CA GLN A 43 -3.27 5.70 -29.27
C GLN A 43 -2.86 4.86 -30.49
N LEU A 44 -2.82 3.54 -30.34
CA LEU A 44 -2.47 2.64 -31.44
C LEU A 44 -3.62 2.44 -32.44
N PHE A 45 -4.81 2.80 -32.04
CA PHE A 45 -5.98 2.79 -32.91
C PHE A 45 -6.29 4.18 -33.44
#